data_1bba91ab0a68a64bdfcaeeb593d45802
#
_entry.id   1bba91ab0a68a64bdfcaeeb593d45802
#
_cell.length_a   1.000
_cell.length_b   1.000
_cell.length_c   1.000
_cell.angle_alpha   90.00
_cell.angle_beta   90.00
_cell.angle_gamma   90.00
#
_symmetry.space_group_name_H-M   'P 1'
#
loop_
_entity.id
_entity.type
_entity.pdbx_description
1 polymer ?
#
loop_
_entity_poly.entity_id
_entity_poly.type
_entity_poly.pdbx_seq_one_letter_code
_entity_poly.pdbx_strand_id
1 'polypeptide(L)'
;RSIQHTQFALLALSAAAELGIDVNPEVFRRSIQYWAVRQSEGGWSYGNSPRLSGSMTCAGIASLVIGNQCLRAEGELQIDCCGSETDQQRLVENGLRWLGENFTLQVNPGGDSLTFFYYLYALERVGRLTGRRLIGGHDWYREGAERLLALQDEFVGFWSGSGAMEQNRDIATSFALLFLSKGKRQVVIGRAKYGSQSDGDWQQHPNSLRQLVRH
;
A
#
# COMPACT_ATOMS: atom_id res chain seq x y z
N ARG A 1 1.48 5.23 -23.15
CA ARG A 1 2.15 4.39 -22.14
C ARG A 1 1.15 4.10 -21.05
N SER A 2 1.02 2.83 -20.66
CA SER A 2 0.02 2.42 -19.66
C SER A 2 0.46 2.88 -18.27
N ILE A 3 -0.42 3.58 -17.57
CA ILE A 3 -0.22 4.08 -16.19
C ILE A 3 0.07 2.92 -15.23
N GLN A 4 -0.51 1.75 -15.47
CA GLN A 4 -0.32 0.54 -14.67
C GLN A 4 1.14 0.09 -14.58
N HIS A 5 1.89 0.19 -15.68
CA HIS A 5 3.29 -0.24 -15.72
C HIS A 5 4.20 0.71 -14.93
N THR A 6 3.81 1.96 -14.76
CA THR A 6 4.61 2.96 -14.04
C THR A 6 4.77 2.59 -12.57
N GLN A 7 3.72 2.10 -11.90
CA GLN A 7 3.82 1.70 -10.49
C GLN A 7 4.74 0.48 -10.29
N PHE A 8 4.71 -0.51 -11.21
CA PHE A 8 5.59 -1.68 -11.09
C PHE A 8 7.06 -1.31 -11.34
N ALA A 9 7.31 -0.42 -12.30
CA ALA A 9 8.66 0.11 -12.52
C ALA A 9 9.18 0.83 -11.27
N LEU A 10 8.34 1.65 -10.63
CA LEU A 10 8.70 2.37 -9.41
C LEU A 10 8.98 1.43 -8.24
N LEU A 11 8.20 0.36 -8.09
CA LEU A 11 8.46 -0.68 -7.09
C LEU A 11 9.79 -1.38 -7.31
N ALA A 12 10.11 -1.72 -8.56
CA ALA A 12 11.38 -2.37 -8.89
C ALA A 12 12.56 -1.44 -8.60
N LEU A 13 12.44 -0.15 -8.94
CA LEU A 13 13.48 0.85 -8.67
C LEU A 13 13.65 1.11 -7.17
N SER A 14 12.56 1.15 -6.41
CA SER A 14 12.62 1.25 -4.95
C SER A 14 13.33 0.06 -4.33
N ALA A 15 12.97 -1.16 -4.75
CA ALA A 15 13.65 -2.36 -4.28
C ALA A 15 15.16 -2.39 -4.66
N ALA A 16 15.51 -1.89 -5.85
CA ALA A 16 16.91 -1.76 -6.25
C ALA A 16 17.68 -0.77 -5.35
N ALA A 17 17.06 0.38 -5.02
CA ALA A 17 17.65 1.36 -4.11
C ALA A 17 17.82 0.78 -2.69
N GLU A 18 16.85 0.01 -2.17
CA GLU A 18 16.95 -0.68 -0.88
C GLU A 18 18.12 -1.70 -0.84
N LEU A 19 18.50 -2.26 -1.98
CA LEU A 19 19.65 -3.15 -2.14
C LEU A 19 20.98 -2.40 -2.35
N GLY A 20 20.97 -1.05 -2.27
CA GLY A 20 22.16 -0.23 -2.43
C GLY A 20 22.56 0.03 -3.90
N ILE A 21 21.68 -0.27 -4.85
CA ILE A 21 21.90 0.09 -6.26
C ILE A 21 21.58 1.58 -6.41
N ASP A 22 22.52 2.32 -7.01
CA ASP A 22 22.35 3.74 -7.27
C ASP A 22 21.22 3.96 -8.29
N VAL A 23 20.15 4.61 -7.85
CA VAL A 23 18.99 4.97 -8.67
C VAL A 23 18.86 6.49 -8.70
N ASN A 24 18.93 7.09 -9.88
CA ASN A 24 18.83 8.54 -10.03
C ASN A 24 17.55 9.09 -9.37
N PRO A 25 17.64 9.94 -8.34
CA PRO A 25 16.51 10.50 -7.59
C PRO A 25 15.47 11.22 -8.46
N GLU A 26 15.91 11.74 -9.60
CA GLU A 26 15.04 12.43 -10.56
C GLU A 26 13.91 11.52 -11.09
N VAL A 27 14.13 10.21 -11.12
CA VAL A 27 13.09 9.23 -11.51
C VAL A 27 11.93 9.27 -10.52
N PHE A 28 12.23 9.34 -9.22
CA PHE A 28 11.24 9.41 -8.15
C PHE A 28 10.50 10.76 -8.17
N ARG A 29 11.21 11.89 -8.37
CA ARG A 29 10.60 13.23 -8.50
C ARG A 29 9.62 13.28 -9.66
N ARG A 30 10.02 12.81 -10.83
CA ARG A 30 9.15 12.77 -12.03
C ARG A 30 7.95 11.85 -11.82
N SER A 31 8.13 10.74 -11.13
CA SER A 31 7.03 9.84 -10.79
C SER A 31 6.01 10.53 -9.87
N ILE A 32 6.47 11.18 -8.82
CA ILE A 32 5.60 11.94 -7.90
C ILE A 32 4.82 13.00 -8.68
N GLN A 33 5.50 13.81 -9.48
CA GLN A 33 4.84 14.83 -10.30
C GLN A 33 3.82 14.23 -11.27
N TYR A 34 4.17 13.11 -11.91
CA TYR A 34 3.29 12.42 -12.83
C TYR A 34 1.98 11.98 -12.18
N TRP A 35 2.06 11.42 -10.97
CA TRP A 35 0.88 10.98 -10.22
C TRP A 35 0.11 12.16 -9.61
N ALA A 36 0.81 13.18 -9.11
CA ALA A 36 0.19 14.36 -8.52
C ALA A 36 -0.74 15.09 -9.48
N VAL A 37 -0.28 15.37 -10.70
CA VAL A 37 -1.08 16.12 -11.70
C VAL A 37 -2.25 15.31 -12.29
N ARG A 38 -2.32 14.02 -12.01
CA ARG A 38 -3.38 13.11 -12.50
C ARG A 38 -4.43 12.74 -11.47
N GLN A 39 -4.27 13.20 -10.24
CA GLN A 39 -5.33 13.02 -9.26
C GLN A 39 -6.54 13.89 -9.65
N SER A 40 -7.71 13.29 -9.66
CA SER A 40 -8.98 13.97 -9.87
C SER A 40 -9.98 13.48 -8.83
N GLU A 41 -10.70 14.40 -8.19
CA GLU A 41 -11.71 14.07 -7.16
C GLU A 41 -11.22 13.08 -6.08
N GLY A 42 -9.93 13.18 -5.72
CA GLY A 42 -9.28 12.34 -4.73
C GLY A 42 -8.77 10.99 -5.26
N GLY A 43 -9.12 10.55 -6.46
CA GLY A 43 -8.71 9.26 -7.00
C GLY A 43 -7.91 9.35 -8.29
N TRP A 44 -7.67 8.18 -8.90
CA TRP A 44 -7.01 8.04 -10.21
C TRP A 44 -7.77 7.08 -11.10
N SER A 45 -7.64 7.31 -12.41
CA SER A 45 -8.29 6.54 -13.47
C SER A 45 -7.29 5.82 -14.37
N TYR A 46 -7.78 4.86 -15.17
CA TYR A 46 -7.00 4.23 -16.22
C TYR A 46 -6.85 5.15 -17.43
N GLY A 47 -5.61 5.51 -17.77
CA GLY A 47 -5.31 6.31 -18.98
C GLY A 47 -6.10 7.62 -19.02
N ASN A 48 -6.88 7.79 -20.08
CA ASN A 48 -7.74 8.97 -20.28
C ASN A 48 -9.21 8.72 -19.88
N SER A 49 -9.50 7.62 -19.19
CA SER A 49 -10.86 7.37 -18.69
C SER A 49 -11.23 8.43 -17.66
N PRO A 50 -12.44 9.01 -17.72
CA PRO A 50 -12.91 9.89 -16.66
C PRO A 50 -13.30 9.13 -15.39
N ARG A 51 -13.43 7.80 -15.48
CA ARG A 51 -13.88 6.97 -14.37
C ARG A 51 -12.72 6.58 -13.47
N LEU A 52 -12.77 7.04 -12.23
CA LEU A 52 -11.82 6.64 -11.18
C LEU A 52 -11.97 5.16 -10.86
N SER A 53 -10.89 4.50 -10.44
CA SER A 53 -10.95 3.10 -10.01
C SER A 53 -10.13 2.83 -8.77
N GLY A 54 -10.56 1.85 -7.97
CA GLY A 54 -9.88 1.46 -6.73
C GLY A 54 -8.43 1.04 -6.97
N SER A 55 -8.19 0.19 -7.97
CA SER A 55 -6.84 -0.28 -8.30
C SER A 55 -5.90 0.84 -8.73
N MET A 56 -6.39 1.83 -9.52
CA MET A 56 -5.57 2.97 -9.93
C MET A 56 -5.38 3.98 -8.80
N THR A 57 -6.38 4.16 -7.94
CA THR A 57 -6.24 4.98 -6.73
C THR A 57 -5.21 4.37 -5.78
N CYS A 58 -5.24 3.07 -5.58
CA CYS A 58 -4.17 2.37 -4.85
C CYS A 58 -2.80 2.56 -5.50
N ALA A 59 -2.72 2.48 -6.83
CA ALA A 59 -1.46 2.69 -7.57
C ALA A 59 -0.90 4.11 -7.39
N GLY A 60 -1.75 5.13 -7.42
CA GLY A 60 -1.37 6.52 -7.18
C GLY A 60 -0.85 6.74 -5.77
N ILE A 61 -1.59 6.29 -4.75
CA ILE A 61 -1.17 6.37 -3.36
C ILE A 61 0.18 5.68 -3.15
N ALA A 62 0.31 4.42 -3.59
CA ALA A 62 1.54 3.65 -3.44
C ALA A 62 2.73 4.35 -4.11
N SER A 63 2.54 4.88 -5.32
CA SER A 63 3.59 5.56 -6.05
C SER A 63 4.06 6.85 -5.38
N LEU A 64 3.14 7.63 -4.81
CA LEU A 64 3.47 8.83 -4.05
C LEU A 64 4.24 8.49 -2.76
N VAL A 65 3.78 7.48 -2.02
CA VAL A 65 4.44 7.06 -0.77
C VAL A 65 5.84 6.52 -1.05
N ILE A 66 6.01 5.63 -2.03
CA ILE A 66 7.30 5.04 -2.40
C ILE A 66 8.27 6.13 -2.88
N GLY A 67 7.82 7.01 -3.78
CA GLY A 67 8.66 8.09 -4.28
C GLY A 67 9.16 8.99 -3.16
N ASN A 68 8.30 9.34 -2.21
CA ASN A 68 8.66 10.13 -1.03
C ASN A 68 9.65 9.40 -0.11
N GLN A 69 9.44 8.09 0.13
CA GLN A 69 10.35 7.30 0.95
C GLN A 69 11.75 7.24 0.34
N CYS A 70 11.85 7.01 -0.97
CA CYS A 70 13.13 6.98 -1.67
C CYS A 70 13.86 8.34 -1.61
N LEU A 71 13.15 9.46 -1.87
CA LEU A 71 13.77 10.80 -1.80
C LEU A 71 14.19 11.19 -0.38
N ARG A 72 13.48 10.73 0.66
CA ARG A 72 13.90 10.92 2.06
C ARG A 72 15.15 10.12 2.41
N ALA A 73 15.24 8.88 1.96
CA ALA A 73 16.41 8.02 2.17
C ALA A 73 17.68 8.63 1.55
N GLU A 74 17.55 9.31 0.42
CA GLU A 74 18.63 10.04 -0.26
C GLU A 74 18.96 11.40 0.41
N GLY A 75 18.24 11.79 1.48
CA GLY A 75 18.43 13.09 2.14
C GLY A 75 17.90 14.31 1.37
N GLU A 76 17.16 14.09 0.29
CA GLU A 76 16.65 15.12 -0.59
C GLU A 76 15.35 15.78 -0.09
N LEU A 77 14.68 15.16 0.86
CA LEU A 77 13.51 15.72 1.56
C LEU A 77 13.83 15.83 3.04
N GLN A 78 13.82 17.05 3.56
CA GLN A 78 13.93 17.27 5.00
C GLN A 78 12.66 16.82 5.70
N ILE A 79 12.83 16.17 6.85
CA ILE A 79 11.73 15.84 7.75
C ILE A 79 11.44 17.11 8.55
N ASP A 80 10.37 17.83 8.20
CA ASP A 80 9.83 18.86 9.04
C ASP A 80 9.00 18.21 10.14
N CYS A 81 9.57 18.07 11.33
CA CYS A 81 8.92 17.43 12.48
C CYS A 81 7.68 18.19 12.98
N CYS A 82 7.52 19.45 12.60
CA CYS A 82 6.44 20.34 13.04
C CYS A 82 5.76 21.06 11.86
N GLY A 83 6.05 20.64 10.62
CA GLY A 83 5.59 21.32 9.42
C GLY A 83 4.11 21.09 9.10
N SER A 84 3.55 22.02 8.36
CA SER A 84 2.25 21.89 7.70
C SER A 84 2.23 20.67 6.79
N GLU A 85 1.06 20.06 6.64
CA GLU A 85 0.83 18.97 5.70
C GLU A 85 1.36 19.31 4.31
N THR A 86 2.27 18.49 3.80
CA THR A 86 2.83 18.72 2.46
C THR A 86 1.77 18.44 1.39
N ASP A 87 1.88 19.07 0.22
CA ASP A 87 0.98 18.81 -0.91
C ASP A 87 0.89 17.31 -1.24
N GLN A 88 1.99 16.60 -1.10
CA GLN A 88 2.04 15.16 -1.36
C GLN A 88 1.30 14.34 -0.31
N GLN A 89 1.39 14.71 0.97
CA GLN A 89 0.61 14.08 2.04
C GLN A 89 -0.88 14.30 1.81
N ARG A 90 -1.28 15.51 1.43
CA ARG A 90 -2.67 15.83 1.08
C ARG A 90 -3.20 14.98 -0.08
N LEU A 91 -2.39 14.74 -1.11
CA LEU A 91 -2.77 13.85 -2.23
C LEU A 91 -2.98 12.40 -1.77
N VAL A 92 -2.11 11.90 -0.88
CA VAL A 92 -2.26 10.57 -0.28
C VAL A 92 -3.53 10.48 0.56
N GLU A 93 -3.79 11.46 1.43
CA GLU A 93 -4.99 11.48 2.27
C GLU A 93 -6.28 11.62 1.44
N ASN A 94 -6.27 12.40 0.36
CA ASN A 94 -7.39 12.45 -0.57
C ASN A 94 -7.66 11.08 -1.22
N GLY A 95 -6.60 10.37 -1.62
CA GLY A 95 -6.71 9.02 -2.17
C GLY A 95 -7.28 8.01 -1.16
N LEU A 96 -6.81 8.07 0.08
CA LEU A 96 -7.30 7.22 1.16
C LEU A 96 -8.78 7.51 1.49
N ARG A 97 -9.17 8.78 1.47
CA ARG A 97 -10.57 9.19 1.65
C ARG A 97 -11.44 8.62 0.54
N TRP A 98 -11.04 8.81 -0.73
CA TRP A 98 -11.77 8.26 -1.87
C TRP A 98 -11.91 6.73 -1.77
N LEU A 99 -10.84 6.00 -1.41
CA LEU A 99 -10.89 4.56 -1.19
C LEU A 99 -11.86 4.18 -0.07
N GLY A 100 -11.90 4.95 1.01
CA GLY A 100 -12.83 4.70 2.13
C GLY A 100 -14.29 4.93 1.75
N GLU A 101 -14.58 6.01 1.01
CA GLU A 101 -15.92 6.35 0.54
C GLU A 101 -16.46 5.36 -0.51
N ASN A 102 -15.56 4.75 -1.27
CA ASN A 102 -15.89 3.78 -2.33
C ASN A 102 -15.51 2.34 -1.96
N PHE A 103 -15.28 2.06 -0.68
CA PHE A 103 -14.79 0.76 -0.24
C PHE A 103 -15.78 -0.35 -0.58
N THR A 104 -15.31 -1.37 -1.29
CA THR A 104 -16.06 -2.60 -1.56
C THR A 104 -15.09 -3.75 -1.80
N LEU A 105 -15.50 -4.95 -1.42
CA LEU A 105 -14.81 -6.21 -1.66
C LEU A 105 -15.62 -7.14 -2.58
N GLN A 106 -16.51 -6.58 -3.39
CA GLN A 106 -17.27 -7.32 -4.39
C GLN A 106 -16.66 -7.16 -5.79
N VAL A 107 -16.17 -5.97 -6.09
CA VAL A 107 -15.58 -5.59 -7.38
C VAL A 107 -14.45 -4.60 -7.14
N ASN A 108 -13.65 -4.29 -8.18
CA ASN A 108 -12.76 -3.14 -8.17
C ASN A 108 -13.61 -1.85 -8.22
N PRO A 109 -13.63 -0.98 -7.17
CA PRO A 109 -14.46 0.21 -7.14
C PRO A 109 -14.25 1.08 -8.38
N GLY A 110 -15.33 1.56 -8.98
CA GLY A 110 -15.27 2.39 -10.20
C GLY A 110 -14.71 1.69 -11.44
N GLY A 111 -14.18 0.49 -11.29
CA GLY A 111 -13.73 -0.40 -12.35
C GLY A 111 -14.80 -1.41 -12.75
N ASP A 112 -14.34 -2.53 -13.26
CA ASP A 112 -15.15 -3.71 -13.54
C ASP A 112 -14.72 -4.87 -12.61
N SER A 113 -15.48 -5.95 -12.62
CA SER A 113 -15.12 -7.18 -11.90
C SER A 113 -13.88 -7.88 -12.47
N LEU A 114 -13.36 -7.39 -13.60
CA LEU A 114 -12.30 -8.03 -14.37
C LEU A 114 -10.90 -7.92 -13.71
N THR A 115 -10.76 -7.06 -12.70
CA THR A 115 -9.48 -6.78 -12.03
C THR A 115 -9.63 -6.79 -10.50
N PHE A 116 -10.44 -7.70 -9.97
CA PHE A 116 -10.76 -7.76 -8.55
C PHE A 116 -9.56 -8.22 -7.69
N PHE A 117 -8.89 -9.31 -8.05
CA PHE A 117 -7.71 -9.80 -7.31
C PHE A 117 -6.53 -8.85 -7.40
N TYR A 118 -6.36 -8.20 -8.55
CA TYR A 118 -5.38 -7.14 -8.70
C TYR A 118 -5.68 -5.93 -7.80
N TYR A 119 -6.97 -5.55 -7.67
CA TYR A 119 -7.39 -4.50 -6.75
C TYR A 119 -7.09 -4.87 -5.30
N LEU A 120 -7.41 -6.08 -4.86
CA LEU A 120 -7.09 -6.54 -3.50
C LEU A 120 -5.59 -6.47 -3.22
N TYR A 121 -4.77 -6.97 -4.14
CA TYR A 121 -3.31 -6.87 -4.03
C TYR A 121 -2.82 -5.41 -3.94
N ALA A 122 -3.41 -4.51 -4.71
CA ALA A 122 -3.07 -3.09 -4.65
C ALA A 122 -3.54 -2.44 -3.33
N LEU A 123 -4.70 -2.83 -2.80
CA LEU A 123 -5.24 -2.38 -1.52
C LEU A 123 -4.35 -2.81 -0.34
N GLU A 124 -3.89 -4.06 -0.35
CA GLU A 124 -2.91 -4.57 0.64
C GLU A 124 -1.65 -3.70 0.66
N ARG A 125 -1.14 -3.36 -0.51
CA ARG A 125 0.05 -2.52 -0.63
C ARG A 125 -0.16 -1.15 -0.03
N VAL A 126 -1.31 -0.51 -0.30
CA VAL A 126 -1.67 0.79 0.30
C VAL A 126 -1.74 0.69 1.81
N GLY A 127 -2.45 -0.30 2.35
CA GLY A 127 -2.55 -0.51 3.78
C GLY A 127 -1.19 -0.66 4.47
N ARG A 128 -0.26 -1.39 3.83
CA ARG A 128 1.11 -1.58 4.33
C ARG A 128 1.96 -0.31 4.24
N LEU A 129 2.01 0.31 3.08
CA LEU A 129 2.85 1.49 2.85
C LEU A 129 2.43 2.69 3.70
N THR A 130 1.12 2.87 3.89
CA THR A 130 0.58 3.96 4.71
C THR A 130 0.51 3.62 6.20
N GLY A 131 0.75 2.36 6.58
CA GLY A 131 0.61 1.91 7.97
C GLY A 131 -0.84 1.90 8.47
N ARG A 132 -1.83 2.10 7.62
CA ARG A 132 -3.24 2.21 8.01
C ARG A 132 -3.83 0.81 8.25
N ARG A 133 -4.35 0.57 9.44
CA ARG A 133 -5.16 -0.61 9.74
C ARG A 133 -6.56 -0.49 9.15
N LEU A 134 -7.12 0.71 9.20
CA LEU A 134 -8.46 1.00 8.70
C LEU A 134 -8.39 1.96 7.51
N ILE A 135 -9.22 1.72 6.50
CA ILE A 135 -9.47 2.61 5.37
C ILE A 135 -10.97 2.86 5.34
N GLY A 136 -11.41 4.11 5.53
CA GLY A 136 -12.84 4.46 5.60
C GLY A 136 -13.61 3.74 6.73
N GLY A 137 -12.91 3.33 7.80
CA GLY A 137 -13.52 2.58 8.90
C GLY A 137 -13.50 1.05 8.70
N HIS A 138 -13.13 0.57 7.52
CA HIS A 138 -13.03 -0.86 7.18
C HIS A 138 -11.68 -1.45 7.56
N ASP A 139 -11.67 -2.60 8.23
CA ASP A 139 -10.47 -3.42 8.43
C ASP A 139 -10.17 -4.16 7.11
N TRP A 140 -9.53 -3.43 6.20
CA TRP A 140 -9.29 -3.87 4.82
C TRP A 140 -8.64 -5.24 4.72
N TYR A 141 -7.75 -5.58 5.69
CA TYR A 141 -7.06 -6.87 5.66
C TYR A 141 -7.98 -8.01 6.11
N ARG A 142 -8.66 -7.86 7.26
CA ARG A 142 -9.55 -8.88 7.79
C ARG A 142 -10.70 -9.14 6.82
N GLU A 143 -11.41 -8.09 6.40
CA GLU A 143 -12.52 -8.20 5.47
C GLU A 143 -12.09 -8.79 4.12
N GLY A 144 -10.90 -8.38 3.61
CA GLY A 144 -10.33 -8.91 2.38
C GLY A 144 -9.92 -10.38 2.49
N ALA A 145 -9.34 -10.79 3.62
CA ALA A 145 -9.00 -12.20 3.86
C ALA A 145 -10.25 -13.08 3.97
N GLU A 146 -11.28 -12.65 4.71
CA GLU A 146 -12.56 -13.33 4.79
C GLU A 146 -13.20 -13.47 3.40
N ARG A 147 -13.15 -12.42 2.58
CA ARG A 147 -13.64 -12.46 1.20
C ARG A 147 -12.86 -13.42 0.32
N LEU A 148 -11.54 -13.46 0.42
CA LEU A 148 -10.71 -14.39 -0.33
C LEU A 148 -10.99 -15.84 0.07
N LEU A 149 -11.10 -16.13 1.36
CA LEU A 149 -11.45 -17.47 1.84
C LEU A 149 -12.81 -17.92 1.30
N ALA A 150 -13.80 -17.03 1.24
CA ALA A 150 -15.12 -17.32 0.70
C ALA A 150 -15.12 -17.53 -0.83
N LEU A 151 -14.09 -17.07 -1.54
CA LEU A 151 -13.96 -17.23 -2.99
C LEU A 151 -13.03 -18.37 -3.40
N GLN A 152 -12.34 -18.99 -2.44
CA GLN A 152 -11.45 -20.10 -2.71
C GLN A 152 -12.24 -21.32 -3.17
N ASP A 153 -11.75 -21.99 -4.22
CA ASP A 153 -12.32 -23.27 -4.65
C ASP A 153 -12.12 -24.32 -3.56
N GLU A 154 -13.20 -24.91 -3.08
CA GLU A 154 -13.20 -25.84 -1.94
C GLU A 154 -12.45 -27.16 -2.23
N PHE A 155 -12.38 -27.59 -3.49
CA PHE A 155 -11.79 -28.87 -3.86
C PHE A 155 -10.31 -28.79 -4.23
N VAL A 156 -9.92 -27.75 -4.96
CA VAL A 156 -8.57 -27.62 -5.52
C VAL A 156 -7.79 -26.44 -4.92
N GLY A 157 -8.44 -25.60 -4.11
CA GLY A 157 -7.79 -24.58 -3.30
C GLY A 157 -7.23 -23.37 -4.06
N PHE A 158 -7.55 -23.20 -5.34
CA PHE A 158 -7.13 -22.02 -6.11
C PHE A 158 -8.22 -20.95 -6.17
N TRP A 159 -7.87 -19.81 -6.77
CA TRP A 159 -8.80 -18.72 -7.08
C TRP A 159 -8.87 -18.48 -8.58
N SER A 160 -10.02 -18.00 -9.03
CA SER A 160 -10.22 -17.51 -10.39
C SER A 160 -11.17 -16.32 -10.40
N GLY A 161 -10.91 -15.34 -11.26
CA GLY A 161 -11.75 -14.16 -11.45
C GLY A 161 -12.51 -14.19 -12.77
N SER A 162 -13.24 -13.12 -13.06
CA SER A 162 -14.08 -12.99 -14.26
C SER A 162 -13.38 -12.34 -15.45
N GLY A 163 -12.26 -11.65 -15.24
CA GLY A 163 -11.52 -10.96 -16.30
C GLY A 163 -10.55 -11.85 -17.06
N ALA A 164 -10.25 -11.50 -18.31
CA ALA A 164 -9.37 -12.29 -19.17
C ALA A 164 -8.01 -12.64 -18.54
N MET A 165 -7.45 -11.75 -17.71
CA MET A 165 -6.25 -12.04 -16.94
C MET A 165 -6.55 -12.91 -15.71
N GLU A 166 -7.61 -12.61 -14.96
CA GLU A 166 -7.93 -13.26 -13.69
C GLU A 166 -8.70 -14.57 -13.87
N GLN A 167 -9.20 -14.89 -15.07
CA GLN A 167 -9.64 -16.25 -15.44
C GLN A 167 -8.47 -17.24 -15.43
N ASN A 168 -7.25 -16.76 -15.64
CA ASN A 168 -6.07 -17.57 -15.41
C ASN A 168 -5.90 -17.79 -13.91
N ARG A 169 -6.05 -19.04 -13.48
CA ARG A 169 -5.99 -19.48 -12.08
C ARG A 169 -4.65 -19.14 -11.43
N ASP A 170 -3.56 -19.23 -12.16
CA ASP A 170 -2.22 -18.92 -11.63
C ASP A 170 -2.10 -17.44 -11.28
N ILE A 171 -2.67 -16.56 -12.11
CA ILE A 171 -2.67 -15.11 -11.87
C ILE A 171 -3.55 -14.75 -10.67
N ALA A 172 -4.81 -15.22 -10.64
CA ALA A 172 -5.73 -14.93 -9.56
C ALA A 172 -5.22 -15.49 -8.22
N THR A 173 -4.73 -16.74 -8.21
CA THR A 173 -4.15 -17.38 -7.03
C THR A 173 -2.90 -16.63 -6.56
N SER A 174 -2.04 -16.19 -7.46
CA SER A 174 -0.85 -15.42 -7.09
C SER A 174 -1.22 -14.11 -6.40
N PHE A 175 -2.19 -13.35 -6.90
CA PHE A 175 -2.65 -12.12 -6.25
C PHE A 175 -3.31 -12.40 -4.90
N ALA A 176 -4.14 -13.44 -4.79
CA ALA A 176 -4.76 -13.85 -3.53
C ALA A 176 -3.70 -14.22 -2.49
N LEU A 177 -2.70 -15.02 -2.86
CA LEU A 177 -1.61 -15.41 -1.97
C LEU A 177 -0.72 -14.21 -1.59
N LEU A 178 -0.45 -13.29 -2.51
CA LEU A 178 0.28 -12.06 -2.21
C LEU A 178 -0.46 -11.19 -1.18
N PHE A 179 -1.79 -11.09 -1.29
CA PHE A 179 -2.60 -10.42 -0.28
C PHE A 179 -2.51 -11.12 1.08
N LEU A 180 -2.77 -12.43 1.13
CA LEU A 180 -2.82 -13.19 2.37
C LEU A 180 -1.45 -13.34 3.05
N SER A 181 -0.37 -13.50 2.28
CA SER A 181 0.98 -13.73 2.81
C SER A 181 1.53 -12.56 3.62
N LYS A 182 1.04 -11.36 3.36
CA LYS A 182 1.56 -10.13 3.98
C LYS A 182 0.79 -9.66 5.21
N GLY A 183 -0.21 -10.43 5.64
CA GLY A 183 -0.95 -10.17 6.87
C GLY A 183 -0.14 -10.30 8.15
N LYS A 184 0.99 -10.98 8.10
CA LYS A 184 1.94 -11.01 9.23
C LYS A 184 2.81 -9.75 9.18
N ARG A 185 2.35 -8.66 9.81
CA ARG A 185 3.23 -7.52 10.09
C ARG A 185 4.36 -7.98 11.00
N GLN A 186 5.59 -7.79 10.57
CA GLN A 186 6.71 -7.73 11.51
C GLN A 186 6.51 -6.45 12.32
N VAL A 187 6.10 -6.62 13.58
CA VAL A 187 6.03 -5.49 14.51
C VAL A 187 7.44 -5.20 14.96
N VAL A 188 8.07 -4.16 14.42
CA VAL A 188 9.33 -3.63 14.94
C VAL A 188 8.97 -2.68 16.06
N ILE A 189 9.26 -3.08 17.29
CA ILE A 189 9.08 -2.24 18.46
C ILE A 189 10.41 -1.59 18.79
N GLY A 190 10.56 -0.30 18.43
CA GLY A 190 11.68 0.53 18.88
C GLY A 190 11.45 0.97 20.33
N ARG A 191 12.39 0.66 21.20
CA ARG A 191 12.41 1.17 22.59
C ARG A 191 13.45 2.28 22.69
N ALA A 192 13.01 3.49 23.03
CA ALA A 192 13.94 4.58 23.27
C ALA A 192 14.75 4.28 24.54
N LYS A 193 16.08 4.31 24.42
CA LYS A 193 17.00 4.23 25.56
C LYS A 193 17.23 5.64 26.05
N TYR A 194 16.78 5.94 27.25
CA TYR A 194 17.00 7.23 27.93
C TYR A 194 17.63 6.98 29.31
N GLY A 195 18.35 7.96 29.83
CA GLY A 195 19.08 7.85 31.09
C GLY A 195 20.58 7.55 30.91
N SER A 196 21.35 7.60 32.01
CA SER A 196 22.78 7.28 32.01
C SER A 196 23.00 5.78 31.75
N GLN A 197 24.14 5.42 31.18
CA GLN A 197 24.45 4.00 30.84
C GLN A 197 24.44 3.07 32.07
N SER A 198 24.47 3.60 33.30
CA SER A 198 24.48 2.85 34.55
C SER A 198 23.09 2.43 35.05
N ASP A 199 22.04 3.15 34.60
CA ASP A 199 20.70 2.87 35.08
C ASP A 199 20.02 1.87 34.13
N GLY A 200 20.10 0.59 34.43
CA GLY A 200 19.46 -0.49 33.70
C GLY A 200 17.90 -0.43 33.67
N ASP A 201 17.34 0.75 33.89
CA ASP A 201 15.92 1.03 34.11
C ASP A 201 15.04 0.72 32.88
N TRP A 202 15.63 0.79 31.67
CA TRP A 202 14.92 0.43 30.44
C TRP A 202 14.56 -1.09 30.36
N GLN A 203 15.12 -1.92 31.25
CA GLN A 203 14.84 -3.37 31.35
C GLN A 203 13.84 -3.72 32.47
N GLN A 204 13.40 -2.78 33.29
CA GLN A 204 12.57 -3.05 34.48
C GLN A 204 11.19 -3.65 34.15
N HIS A 205 10.73 -3.55 32.90
CA HIS A 205 9.46 -4.14 32.49
C HIS A 205 9.60 -5.07 31.26
N PRO A 206 10.30 -6.21 31.37
CA PRO A 206 10.54 -7.12 30.25
C PRO A 206 9.25 -7.72 29.65
N ASN A 207 8.15 -7.73 30.43
CA ASN A 207 6.87 -8.27 30.02
C ASN A 207 5.93 -7.24 29.36
N SER A 208 6.26 -5.94 29.40
CA SER A 208 5.42 -4.89 28.82
C SER A 208 5.17 -5.07 27.33
N LEU A 209 6.16 -5.56 26.59
CA LEU A 209 6.03 -5.88 25.16
C LEU A 209 5.17 -7.10 24.88
N ARG A 210 5.20 -8.13 25.75
CA ARG A 210 4.32 -9.30 25.65
C ARG A 210 2.86 -8.96 25.86
N GLN A 211 2.56 -8.01 26.74
CA GLN A 211 1.20 -7.55 26.98
C GLN A 211 0.68 -6.69 25.82
N LEU A 212 1.53 -5.87 25.21
CA LEU A 212 1.18 -5.00 24.07
C LEU A 212 0.83 -5.80 22.81
N VAL A 213 1.44 -6.98 22.61
CA VAL A 213 1.22 -7.86 21.45
C VAL A 213 0.02 -8.80 21.63
N ARG A 214 -0.53 -8.93 22.87
CA ARG A 214 -1.68 -9.79 23.17
C ARG A 214 -3.04 -9.12 23.01
N HIS A 215 -3.08 -7.82 22.75
CA HIS A 215 -4.25 -7.00 22.46
C HIS A 215 -4.22 -6.47 21.03
#